data_3acb39b68eaf7be369da9c91957f63e1
#
_entry.id   3acb39b68eaf7be369da9c91957f63e1
#
_cell.length_a   1.000
_cell.length_b   1.000
_cell.length_c   1.000
_cell.angle_alpha   90.00
_cell.angle_beta   90.00
_cell.angle_gamma   90.00
#
_symmetry.space_group_name_H-M   'P 1'
#
loop_
_entity.id
_entity.type
_entity.pdbx_description
1 polymer ?
#
loop_
_entity_poly.entity_id
_entity_poly.type
_entity_poly.pdbx_seq_one_letter_code
_entity_poly.pdbx_strand_id
1 'polypeptide(L)'
;MIRGAIWWAELPDPVASKPGDRRPVLIIQSNAFNRSRIHTVIAVVITANLRLADAPGNVRLAARESGLPKDSVANVSPIITVDKTFLVEKCGQVGEGTMRAIEAGVRLVLAL
;
A
#
# COMPACT_ATOMS: atom_id res chain seq x y z
N MET A 1 7.23 9.82 -5.77
CA MET A 1 6.66 8.51 -5.49
C MET A 1 6.42 7.75 -6.77
N ILE A 2 6.64 6.46 -6.73
CA ILE A 2 6.46 5.60 -7.90
C ILE A 2 5.57 4.41 -7.54
N ARG A 3 4.99 3.82 -8.57
CA ARG A 3 4.17 2.61 -8.45
C ARG A 3 5.02 1.46 -7.88
N GLY A 4 4.51 0.78 -6.87
CA GLY A 4 5.23 -0.28 -6.16
C GLY A 4 6.02 0.20 -4.95
N ALA A 5 6.14 1.49 -4.75
CA ALA A 5 6.81 2.04 -3.57
C ALA A 5 5.93 1.87 -2.33
N ILE A 6 6.59 1.64 -1.20
CA ILE A 6 5.94 1.55 0.10
C ILE A 6 6.28 2.80 0.88
N TRP A 7 5.25 3.46 1.39
CA TRP A 7 5.37 4.69 2.15
C TRP A 7 4.67 4.56 3.49
N TRP A 8 5.27 5.17 4.51
CA TRP A 8 4.56 5.44 5.75
C TRP A 8 3.60 6.60 5.51
N ALA A 9 2.33 6.40 5.82
CA ALA A 9 1.29 7.41 5.65
C ALA A 9 0.68 7.77 7.00
N GLU A 10 0.50 9.07 7.25
CA GLU A 10 -0.26 9.56 8.38
C GLU A 10 -1.70 9.74 7.91
N LEU A 11 -2.51 8.70 8.13
CA LEU A 11 -3.89 8.70 7.67
C LEU A 11 -4.78 9.37 8.70
N PRO A 12 -5.53 10.41 8.31
CA PRO A 12 -6.54 10.98 9.20
C PRO A 12 -7.67 9.96 9.31
N ASP A 13 -7.84 9.42 10.50
CA ASP A 13 -8.94 8.51 10.78
C ASP A 13 -9.86 9.19 11.78
N PRO A 14 -11.08 9.59 11.35
CA PRO A 14 -12.02 10.25 12.25
C PRO A 14 -12.51 9.33 13.37
N VAL A 15 -12.30 8.03 13.24
CA VAL A 15 -12.68 7.04 14.25
C VAL A 15 -11.50 6.67 15.13
N ALA A 16 -10.27 6.76 14.61
CA ALA A 16 -9.06 6.51 15.40
C ALA A 16 -8.74 7.76 16.22
N SER A 17 -8.79 7.62 17.50
CA SER A 17 -8.52 8.70 18.45
C SER A 17 -7.03 9.01 18.61
N LYS A 18 -6.16 8.47 17.76
CA LYS A 18 -4.71 8.65 17.89
C LYS A 18 -4.18 9.59 16.82
N PRO A 19 -3.81 10.82 17.17
CA PRO A 19 -3.09 11.70 16.25
C PRO A 19 -1.79 11.04 15.81
N GLY A 20 -1.48 11.09 14.51
CA GLY A 20 -0.23 10.57 13.99
C GLY A 20 -0.18 9.07 13.83
N ASP A 21 -1.31 8.41 13.64
CA ASP A 21 -1.34 6.98 13.33
C ASP A 21 -0.68 6.74 11.98
N ARG A 22 0.53 6.19 12.00
CA ARG A 22 1.32 5.89 10.81
C ARG A 22 1.03 4.47 10.36
N ARG A 23 0.68 4.32 9.10
CA ARG A 23 0.44 3.02 8.48
C ARG A 23 1.22 2.90 7.17
N PRO A 24 1.77 1.73 6.87
CA PRO A 24 2.42 1.54 5.58
C PRO A 24 1.37 1.31 4.50
N VAL A 25 1.59 1.93 3.36
CA VAL A 25 0.74 1.77 2.17
C VAL A 25 1.62 1.50 0.96
N LEU A 26 1.09 0.76 -0.01
CA LEU A 26 1.80 0.46 -1.24
C LEU A 26 1.11 1.17 -2.40
N ILE A 27 1.88 1.95 -3.15
CA ILE A 27 1.37 2.75 -4.25
C ILE A 27 1.04 1.83 -5.43
N ILE A 28 -0.22 1.85 -5.87
CA ILE A 28 -0.66 1.10 -7.05
C ILE A 28 -1.00 1.99 -8.23
N GLN A 29 -1.13 3.30 -8.01
CA GLN A 29 -1.44 4.26 -9.06
C GLN A 29 -0.35 4.31 -10.12
N SER A 30 -0.74 4.48 -11.39
CA SER A 30 0.20 4.55 -12.49
C SER A 30 1.18 5.71 -12.32
N ASN A 31 2.41 5.52 -12.84
CA ASN A 31 3.44 6.56 -12.72
C ASN A 31 3.09 7.82 -13.50
N ALA A 32 2.33 7.71 -14.59
CA ALA A 32 1.87 8.89 -15.31
C ALA A 32 1.01 9.79 -14.42
N PHE A 33 0.11 9.19 -13.64
CA PHE A 33 -0.70 9.92 -12.67
C PHE A 33 0.13 10.41 -11.48
N ASN A 34 1.09 9.59 -11.03
CA ASN A 34 1.97 9.97 -9.92
C ASN A 34 2.80 11.22 -10.25
N ARG A 35 3.21 11.36 -11.50
CA ARG A 35 3.97 12.54 -11.97
C ARG A 35 3.11 13.73 -12.30
N SER A 36 1.80 13.55 -12.41
CA SER A 36 0.88 14.63 -12.75
C SER A 36 0.66 15.55 -11.54
N ARG A 37 -0.13 16.60 -11.76
CA ARG A 37 -0.48 17.56 -10.70
C ARG A 37 -1.61 17.10 -9.79
N ILE A 38 -2.10 15.87 -9.98
CA ILE A 38 -3.13 15.33 -9.09
C ILE A 38 -2.59 15.26 -7.66
N HIS A 39 -3.38 15.71 -6.70
CA HIS A 39 -2.95 15.80 -5.30
C HIS A 39 -3.05 14.47 -4.55
N THR A 40 -3.70 13.48 -5.14
CA THR A 40 -3.98 12.20 -4.49
C THR A 40 -3.26 11.06 -5.16
N VAL A 41 -3.12 9.97 -4.42
CA VAL A 41 -2.54 8.73 -4.92
C VAL A 41 -3.38 7.54 -4.43
N ILE A 42 -3.53 6.55 -5.31
CA ILE A 42 -4.27 5.32 -4.98
C ILE A 42 -3.27 4.29 -4.47
N ALA A 43 -3.60 3.70 -3.33
CA ALA A 43 -2.72 2.74 -2.66
C ALA A 43 -3.53 1.62 -2.03
N VAL A 44 -2.86 0.53 -1.68
CA VAL A 44 -3.41 -0.53 -0.85
C VAL A 44 -2.75 -0.48 0.53
N VAL A 45 -3.49 -0.87 1.56
CA VAL A 45 -3.02 -0.85 2.93
C VAL A 45 -2.16 -2.08 3.20
N ILE A 46 -1.06 -1.91 3.93
CA ILE A 46 -0.22 -3.00 4.39
C ILE A 46 -0.49 -3.24 5.88
N THR A 47 -0.60 -4.50 6.26
CA THR A 47 -0.84 -4.90 7.64
C THR A 47 0.21 -5.88 8.12
N ALA A 48 0.54 -5.84 9.41
CA ALA A 48 1.41 -6.83 10.04
C ALA A 48 0.66 -8.10 10.45
N ASN A 49 -0.66 -8.15 10.28
CA ASN A 49 -1.46 -9.33 10.59
C ASN A 49 -1.29 -10.38 9.49
N LEU A 50 -0.41 -11.35 9.72
CA LEU A 50 -0.08 -12.37 8.72
C LEU A 50 -1.24 -13.32 8.41
N ARG A 51 -2.26 -13.37 9.25
CA ARG A 51 -3.46 -14.17 8.97
C ARG A 51 -4.17 -13.70 7.72
N LEU A 52 -4.07 -12.41 7.41
CA LEU A 52 -4.72 -11.84 6.24
C LEU A 52 -4.05 -12.26 4.93
N ALA A 53 -2.88 -12.91 4.97
CA ALA A 53 -2.27 -13.48 3.77
C ALA A 53 -3.15 -14.55 3.11
N ASP A 54 -4.02 -15.20 3.87
CA ASP A 54 -4.92 -16.25 3.35
C ASP A 54 -6.16 -15.68 2.66
N ALA A 55 -6.43 -14.40 2.81
CA ALA A 55 -7.57 -13.78 2.13
C ALA A 55 -7.31 -13.68 0.63
N PRO A 56 -8.33 -13.93 -0.22
CA PRO A 56 -8.16 -13.91 -1.67
C PRO A 56 -7.57 -12.59 -2.17
N GLY A 57 -6.53 -12.70 -2.99
CA GLY A 57 -5.87 -11.55 -3.61
C GLY A 57 -4.78 -10.91 -2.75
N ASN A 58 -4.72 -11.19 -1.47
CA ASN A 58 -3.71 -10.62 -0.60
C ASN A 58 -2.33 -11.23 -0.86
N VAL A 59 -1.27 -10.46 -0.64
CA VAL A 59 0.10 -10.87 -0.96
C VAL A 59 1.00 -10.66 0.25
N ARG A 60 1.70 -11.72 0.65
CA ARG A 60 2.68 -11.64 1.73
C ARG A 60 3.92 -10.88 1.25
N LEU A 61 4.41 -9.98 2.10
CA LEU A 61 5.60 -9.17 1.85
C LEU A 61 6.68 -9.51 2.87
N ALA A 62 7.81 -10.03 2.40
CA ALA A 62 8.96 -10.26 3.28
C ALA A 62 9.55 -8.92 3.73
N ALA A 63 9.96 -8.83 4.99
CA ALA A 63 10.56 -7.62 5.54
C ALA A 63 11.75 -7.13 4.72
N ARG A 64 12.60 -8.07 4.26
CA ARG A 64 13.79 -7.73 3.45
C ARG A 64 13.45 -7.09 2.11
N GLU A 65 12.28 -7.40 1.54
CA GLU A 65 11.84 -6.79 0.29
C GLU A 65 11.16 -5.45 0.52
N SER A 66 10.27 -5.41 1.50
CA SER A 66 9.43 -4.24 1.75
C SER A 66 10.16 -3.10 2.43
N GLY A 67 11.22 -3.39 3.17
CA GLY A 67 11.88 -2.43 4.04
C GLY A 67 11.14 -2.20 5.36
N LEU A 68 10.05 -2.93 5.61
CA LEU A 68 9.31 -2.84 6.87
C LEU A 68 10.02 -3.62 7.98
N PRO A 69 9.76 -3.31 9.26
CA PRO A 69 10.45 -3.98 10.37
C PRO A 69 10.18 -5.48 10.46
N LYS A 70 9.06 -5.96 9.91
CA LYS A 70 8.68 -7.37 9.94
C LYS A 70 7.87 -7.75 8.72
N ASP A 71 7.74 -9.05 8.50
CA ASP A 71 6.91 -9.58 7.43
C ASP A 71 5.49 -9.04 7.57
N SER A 72 4.88 -8.72 6.44
CA SER A 72 3.60 -8.04 6.39
C SER A 72 2.77 -8.60 5.24
N VAL A 73 1.59 -8.06 5.05
CA VAL A 73 0.66 -8.46 4.00
C VAL A 73 0.13 -7.22 3.29
N ALA A 74 0.23 -7.21 1.98
CA ALA A 74 -0.50 -6.22 1.18
C ALA A 74 -1.96 -6.65 1.15
N ASN A 75 -2.80 -5.87 1.80
CA ASN A 75 -4.23 -6.13 1.90
C ASN A 75 -4.92 -5.38 0.77
N VAL A 76 -5.34 -6.11 -0.28
CA VAL A 76 -5.77 -5.48 -1.53
C VAL A 76 -7.22 -5.04 -1.54
N SER A 77 -8.05 -5.51 -0.61
CA SER A 77 -9.46 -5.09 -0.61
C SER A 77 -9.66 -3.65 -0.10
N PRO A 78 -8.95 -3.14 0.93
CA PRO A 78 -9.04 -1.71 1.24
C PRO A 78 -8.13 -0.91 0.33
N ILE A 79 -8.61 -0.64 -0.88
CA ILE A 79 -7.98 0.29 -1.80
C ILE A 79 -8.36 1.70 -1.36
N ILE A 80 -7.37 2.53 -1.11
CA ILE A 80 -7.59 3.88 -0.57
C ILE A 80 -7.03 4.94 -1.49
N THR A 81 -7.63 6.12 -1.44
CA THR A 81 -7.11 7.32 -2.09
C THR A 81 -6.61 8.24 -0.99
N VAL A 82 -5.34 8.61 -1.07
CA VAL A 82 -4.64 9.37 -0.03
C VAL A 82 -4.10 10.65 -0.63
N ASP A 83 -4.21 11.76 0.10
CA ASP A 83 -3.50 12.97 -0.28
C ASP A 83 -1.99 12.72 -0.21
N LYS A 84 -1.26 13.17 -1.23
CA LYS A 84 0.19 12.96 -1.30
C LYS A 84 0.93 13.56 -0.10
N THR A 85 0.37 14.60 0.51
CA THR A 85 0.99 15.23 1.70
C THR A 85 0.97 14.34 2.93
N PHE A 86 0.11 13.31 2.95
CA PHE A 86 0.08 12.36 4.07
C PHE A 86 1.16 11.29 3.96
N LEU A 87 1.85 11.18 2.84
CA LEU A 87 2.98 10.27 2.69
C LEU A 87 4.23 10.92 3.26
N VAL A 88 4.68 10.44 4.42
CA VAL A 88 5.69 11.14 5.21
C VAL A 88 7.09 10.58 5.05
N GLU A 89 7.22 9.28 4.76
CA GLU A 89 8.54 8.65 4.65
C GLU A 89 8.46 7.43 3.72
N LYS A 90 9.38 7.36 2.75
CA LYS A 90 9.50 6.18 1.91
C LYS A 90 10.15 5.05 2.71
N CYS A 91 9.52 3.89 2.71
CA CYS A 91 9.99 2.71 3.42
C CYS A 91 10.79 1.77 2.52
N GLY A 92 10.28 1.51 1.33
CA GLY A 92 10.88 0.57 0.40
C GLY A 92 10.14 0.50 -0.90
N GLN A 93 10.37 -0.58 -1.64
CA GLN A 93 9.76 -0.79 -2.95
C GLN A 93 9.72 -2.28 -3.24
N VAL A 94 8.59 -2.77 -3.72
CA VAL A 94 8.48 -4.18 -4.10
C VAL A 94 9.04 -4.42 -5.49
N GLY A 95 9.53 -5.64 -5.73
CA GLY A 95 9.99 -6.06 -7.04
C GLY A 95 8.84 -6.35 -7.99
N GLU A 96 9.18 -6.56 -9.26
CA GLU A 96 8.19 -6.77 -10.33
C GLU A 96 7.30 -8.00 -10.07
N GLY A 97 7.88 -9.09 -9.59
CA GLY A 97 7.12 -10.31 -9.32
C GLY A 97 6.05 -10.10 -8.26
N THR A 98 6.42 -9.44 -7.18
CA THR A 98 5.48 -9.09 -6.11
C THR A 98 4.42 -8.12 -6.62
N MET A 99 4.83 -7.14 -7.43
CA MET A 99 3.88 -6.19 -7.99
C MET A 99 2.85 -6.87 -8.89
N ARG A 100 3.25 -7.85 -9.70
CA ARG A 100 2.32 -8.63 -10.52
C ARG A 100 1.31 -9.40 -9.66
N ALA A 101 1.75 -9.96 -8.54
CA ALA A 101 0.85 -10.65 -7.63
C ALA A 101 -0.18 -9.67 -7.02
N ILE A 102 0.26 -8.47 -6.66
CA ILE A 102 -0.62 -7.42 -6.14
C ILE A 102 -1.61 -6.98 -7.20
N GLU A 103 -1.15 -6.79 -8.44
CA GLU A 103 -2.03 -6.47 -9.57
C GLU A 103 -3.11 -7.52 -9.77
N ALA A 104 -2.74 -8.80 -9.71
CA ALA A 104 -3.69 -9.89 -9.83
C ALA A 104 -4.73 -9.84 -8.70
N GLY A 105 -4.29 -9.54 -7.49
CA GLY A 105 -5.18 -9.39 -6.35
C GLY A 105 -6.14 -8.22 -6.50
N VAL A 106 -5.66 -7.08 -6.97
CA VAL A 106 -6.50 -5.91 -7.23
C VAL A 106 -7.53 -6.20 -8.33
N ARG A 107 -7.11 -6.87 -9.40
CA ARG A 107 -8.05 -7.29 -10.46
C ARG A 107 -9.13 -8.21 -9.93
N LEU A 108 -8.75 -9.15 -9.06
CA LEU A 108 -9.70 -10.06 -8.44
C LEU A 108 -10.75 -9.29 -7.63
N VAL A 109 -10.31 -8.39 -6.78
CA VAL A 109 -11.20 -7.61 -5.91
C VAL A 109 -12.12 -6.70 -6.73
N LEU A 110 -11.61 -6.10 -7.79
CA LEU A 110 -12.37 -5.15 -8.62
C LEU A 110 -13.06 -5.81 -9.82
N ALA A 111 -12.88 -7.10 -10.03
CA ALA A 111 -13.44 -7.85 -11.16
C ALA A 111 -13.03 -7.27 -12.53
N LEU A 112 -11.77 -6.91 -12.64
CA LEU A 112 -11.21 -6.36 -13.88
C LEU A 112 -10.56 -7.44 -14.76
#